data_3dfa19c291ce08d3679c808c8a110330
#
_entry.id   3dfa19c291ce08d3679c808c8a110330
#
_cell.length_a   1.000
_cell.length_b   1.000
_cell.length_c   1.000
_cell.angle_alpha   90.00
_cell.angle_beta   90.00
_cell.angle_gamma   90.00
#
_symmetry.space_group_name_H-M   'P 1'
#
loop_
_entity.id
_entity.type
_entity.pdbx_description
1 polymer ?
#
loop_
_entity_poly.entity_id
_entity_poly.type
_entity_poly.pdbx_seq_one_letter_code
_entity_poly.pdbx_strand_id
1 'polypeptide(L)'
;MPGAPKRVVICGGGVAALEALISVHAHVQVGVDVHMVAPTSEFVYRPLAVAAPFGRGEVQRFDLAQIASHHAAHLHLDTIERVDPEARAVELASGSTLPYDALLIAVGARPTEWLAGALHFGGADDVAAYRALLSRLESGVEQRVCFVNPPGLAWTLPLYELALLTASHLAEQGVIGTELVLVTPEEDPLAMFGSAASRTLRGLLADRGIALRAGTQAREIVGRELHLADGGSLPVERVVTLSKLTGPAIPGLPSDSEGFLPIDAHARVKGHTDVYAAGDGTDNPVKQGGIATQQADAAVEAMLASFGAAVVARPMRPTLRGMLLTGIAPLYLRAGAVNGRARTQQATIDPLWWPPSKIAARYLAPYLAGHDALSRAQELADRPAPSEDAARAAAAHEEARALAVAFAGRDAADGDLPSALEWLEVIERLDGALGPEFVAKRAEWHERLVA
;
A
#
# COMPACT_ATOMS: atom_id res chain seq x y z
N MET A 1 -0.26 3.23 41.95
CA MET A 1 -0.66 4.36 41.09
C MET A 1 -0.32 3.95 39.66
N PRO A 2 -1.24 3.96 38.69
CA PRO A 2 -0.84 3.83 37.30
C PRO A 2 0.14 4.97 37.01
N GLY A 3 1.26 4.65 36.33
CA GLY A 3 2.24 5.65 35.89
C GLY A 3 1.60 6.67 34.94
N ALA A 4 2.27 7.79 34.67
CA ALA A 4 1.84 8.71 33.63
C ALA A 4 1.71 7.96 32.27
N PRO A 5 0.72 8.31 31.43
CA PRO A 5 0.56 7.67 30.13
C PRO A 5 1.85 7.83 29.29
N LYS A 6 2.21 6.77 28.56
CA LYS A 6 3.36 6.78 27.68
C LYS A 6 3.04 7.60 26.44
N ARG A 7 3.92 8.54 26.07
CA ARG A 7 3.72 9.35 24.88
C ARG A 7 4.32 8.70 23.65
N VAL A 8 3.46 8.44 22.68
CA VAL A 8 3.82 7.98 21.34
C VAL A 8 3.64 9.13 20.36
N VAL A 9 4.71 9.50 19.66
CA VAL A 9 4.65 10.49 18.56
C VAL A 9 4.73 9.74 17.23
N ILE A 10 3.74 9.96 16.35
CA ILE A 10 3.67 9.40 14.99
C ILE A 10 3.85 10.55 14.01
N CYS A 11 4.98 10.60 13.30
CA CYS A 11 5.26 11.60 12.28
C CYS A 11 4.88 11.09 10.91
N GLY A 12 3.79 11.62 10.34
CA GLY A 12 3.21 11.27 9.04
C GLY A 12 1.70 11.24 9.09
N GLY A 13 1.05 11.37 7.93
CA GLY A 13 -0.40 11.28 7.73
C GLY A 13 -0.78 10.25 6.66
N GLY A 14 0.15 9.35 6.30
CA GLY A 14 -0.05 8.33 5.28
C GLY A 14 -0.44 6.96 5.82
N VAL A 15 -0.39 5.96 4.95
CA VAL A 15 -0.82 4.57 5.22
C VAL A 15 -0.18 3.98 6.48
N ALA A 16 1.15 4.08 6.62
CA ALA A 16 1.85 3.52 7.78
C ALA A 16 1.48 4.24 9.09
N ALA A 17 1.33 5.57 9.03
CA ALA A 17 0.96 6.36 10.19
C ALA A 17 -0.45 6.03 10.69
N LEU A 18 -1.40 5.89 9.77
CA LEU A 18 -2.80 5.56 10.11
C LEU A 18 -2.95 4.11 10.56
N GLU A 19 -2.25 3.16 9.93
CA GLU A 19 -2.23 1.78 10.42
C GLU A 19 -1.70 1.73 11.85
N ALA A 20 -0.58 2.42 12.13
CA ALA A 20 -0.01 2.48 13.48
C ALA A 20 -0.96 3.13 14.49
N LEU A 21 -1.60 4.26 14.14
CA LEU A 21 -2.56 4.95 15.00
C LEU A 21 -3.70 4.02 15.41
N ILE A 22 -4.32 3.36 14.42
CA ILE A 22 -5.45 2.47 14.66
C ILE A 22 -5.00 1.23 15.44
N SER A 23 -3.81 0.69 15.12
CA SER A 23 -3.21 -0.45 15.84
C SER A 23 -2.94 -0.12 17.31
N VAL A 24 -2.36 1.05 17.64
CA VAL A 24 -2.17 1.49 19.03
C VAL A 24 -3.50 1.55 19.75
N HIS A 25 -4.53 2.14 19.15
CA HIS A 25 -5.87 2.24 19.74
C HIS A 25 -6.51 0.86 19.99
N ALA A 26 -6.31 -0.09 19.08
CA ALA A 26 -6.83 -1.45 19.23
C ALA A 26 -6.20 -2.22 20.40
N HIS A 27 -5.02 -1.81 20.88
CA HIS A 27 -4.29 -2.45 22.00
C HIS A 27 -4.45 -1.70 23.33
N VAL A 28 -5.56 -1.02 23.59
CA VAL A 28 -5.86 -0.03 24.65
C VAL A 28 -5.58 -0.46 26.11
N GLN A 29 -5.00 -1.62 26.38
CA GLN A 29 -4.66 -2.06 27.75
C GLN A 29 -3.53 -1.24 28.41
N VAL A 30 -2.84 -0.37 27.65
CA VAL A 30 -1.77 0.50 28.15
C VAL A 30 -2.20 1.95 27.97
N GLY A 31 -2.14 2.75 29.04
CA GLY A 31 -2.39 4.20 28.93
C GLY A 31 -1.34 4.86 28.04
N VAL A 32 -1.70 5.12 26.80
CA VAL A 32 -0.85 5.76 25.79
C VAL A 32 -1.46 7.09 25.38
N ASP A 33 -0.64 8.15 25.37
CA ASP A 33 -0.96 9.48 24.87
C ASP A 33 -0.37 9.59 23.45
N VAL A 34 -1.23 9.62 22.41
CA VAL A 34 -0.81 9.59 21.01
C VAL A 34 -0.84 10.98 20.41
N HIS A 35 0.29 11.41 19.86
CA HIS A 35 0.44 12.64 19.09
C HIS A 35 0.79 12.32 17.64
N MET A 36 -0.02 12.80 16.69
CA MET A 36 0.19 12.64 15.26
C MET A 36 0.65 13.98 14.68
N VAL A 37 1.73 13.97 13.90
CA VAL A 37 2.25 15.15 13.19
C VAL A 37 2.10 14.93 11.70
N ALA A 38 1.34 15.78 11.00
CA ALA A 38 1.12 15.66 9.57
C ALA A 38 1.14 17.05 8.90
N PRO A 39 1.72 17.20 7.69
CA PRO A 39 1.81 18.49 7.00
C PRO A 39 0.48 18.97 6.38
N THR A 40 -0.49 18.06 6.25
CA THR A 40 -1.80 18.33 5.63
C THR A 40 -2.92 17.81 6.52
N SER A 41 -4.12 18.37 6.36
CA SER A 41 -5.32 17.94 7.10
C SER A 41 -5.99 16.71 6.51
N GLU A 42 -5.53 16.22 5.34
CA GLU A 42 -6.16 15.12 4.61
C GLU A 42 -5.19 13.95 4.40
N PHE A 43 -5.71 12.74 4.57
CA PHE A 43 -5.11 11.52 4.05
C PHE A 43 -5.61 11.26 2.63
N VAL A 44 -4.69 11.15 1.68
CA VAL A 44 -5.01 10.84 0.27
C VAL A 44 -4.73 9.36 0.01
N TYR A 45 -5.79 8.58 -0.28
CA TYR A 45 -5.67 7.16 -0.60
C TYR A 45 -5.21 6.99 -2.06
N ARG A 46 -3.89 7.02 -2.28
CA ARG A 46 -3.23 7.05 -3.59
C ARG A 46 -3.38 5.79 -4.46
N PRO A 47 -3.55 4.56 -3.93
CA PRO A 47 -3.48 3.35 -4.77
C PRO A 47 -4.51 3.26 -5.89
N LEU A 48 -5.64 3.98 -5.78
CA LEU A 48 -6.65 4.08 -6.83
C LEU A 48 -6.36 5.17 -7.87
N ALA A 49 -5.32 5.98 -7.68
CA ALA A 49 -4.94 7.04 -8.62
C ALA A 49 -4.66 6.49 -10.04
N VAL A 50 -4.14 5.25 -10.14
CA VAL A 50 -3.92 4.59 -11.44
C VAL A 50 -5.22 4.33 -12.23
N ALA A 51 -6.37 4.20 -11.55
CA ALA A 51 -7.68 3.98 -12.19
C ALA A 51 -8.43 5.30 -12.47
N ALA A 52 -8.07 6.37 -11.77
CA ALA A 52 -8.77 7.65 -11.86
C ALA A 52 -8.73 8.32 -13.25
N PRO A 53 -7.63 8.25 -14.05
CA PRO A 53 -7.64 8.79 -15.39
C PRO A 53 -8.71 8.18 -16.30
N PHE A 54 -9.06 6.93 -16.08
CA PHE A 54 -9.99 6.12 -16.87
C PHE A 54 -11.44 6.19 -16.35
N GLY A 55 -11.72 6.98 -15.29
CA GLY A 55 -13.04 7.01 -14.65
C GLY A 55 -13.43 5.70 -13.93
N ARG A 56 -12.44 4.82 -13.64
CA ARG A 56 -12.64 3.49 -13.02
C ARG A 56 -12.31 3.46 -11.53
N GLY A 57 -12.14 4.63 -10.93
CA GLY A 57 -11.87 4.83 -9.51
C GLY A 57 -11.66 6.31 -9.23
N GLU A 58 -11.81 6.67 -7.96
CA GLU A 58 -11.57 8.02 -7.48
C GLU A 58 -10.45 8.01 -6.44
N VAL A 59 -9.72 9.10 -6.38
CA VAL A 59 -8.75 9.34 -5.32
C VAL A 59 -9.52 9.77 -4.09
N GLN A 60 -9.65 8.85 -3.15
CA GLN A 60 -10.37 9.10 -1.89
C GLN A 60 -9.51 10.00 -0.99
N ARG A 61 -10.17 10.91 -0.28
CA ARG A 61 -9.59 11.81 0.71
C ARG A 61 -10.33 11.68 2.02
N PHE A 62 -9.60 11.60 3.11
CA PHE A 62 -10.15 11.43 4.44
C PHE A 62 -9.61 12.52 5.36
N ASP A 63 -10.46 13.10 6.19
CA ASP A 63 -10.08 14.10 7.19
C ASP A 63 -9.24 13.47 8.31
N LEU A 64 -8.00 13.90 8.45
CA LEU A 64 -7.08 13.41 9.48
C LEU A 64 -7.52 13.82 10.90
N ALA A 65 -8.18 14.97 11.05
CA ALA A 65 -8.68 15.39 12.35
C ALA A 65 -9.81 14.47 12.83
N GLN A 66 -10.69 14.05 11.90
CA GLN A 66 -11.73 13.06 12.21
C GLN A 66 -11.12 11.72 12.60
N ILE A 67 -10.15 11.21 11.81
CA ILE A 67 -9.48 9.93 12.10
C ILE A 67 -8.76 10.00 13.46
N ALA A 68 -8.00 11.06 13.72
CA ALA A 68 -7.30 11.26 14.99
C ALA A 68 -8.27 11.29 16.17
N SER A 69 -9.40 12.00 16.03
CA SER A 69 -10.46 12.07 17.04
C SER A 69 -11.08 10.70 17.35
N HIS A 70 -11.37 9.90 16.30
CA HIS A 70 -11.91 8.54 16.48
C HIS A 70 -10.98 7.61 17.27
N HIS A 71 -9.67 7.89 17.22
CA HIS A 71 -8.64 7.10 17.88
C HIS A 71 -7.98 7.81 19.07
N ALA A 72 -8.64 8.85 19.62
CA ALA A 72 -8.20 9.61 20.78
C ALA A 72 -6.75 10.13 20.66
N ALA A 73 -6.33 10.58 19.49
CA ALA A 73 -5.02 11.13 19.21
C ALA A 73 -5.06 12.65 19.01
N HIS A 74 -3.96 13.31 19.38
CA HIS A 74 -3.76 14.74 19.19
C HIS A 74 -3.11 14.99 17.81
N LEU A 75 -3.83 15.62 16.88
CA LEU A 75 -3.29 15.99 15.58
C LEU A 75 -2.58 17.35 15.63
N HIS A 76 -1.31 17.36 15.20
CA HIS A 76 -0.51 18.55 14.96
C HIS A 76 -0.34 18.75 13.45
N LEU A 77 -0.93 19.79 12.89
CA LEU A 77 -0.74 20.18 11.48
C LEU A 77 0.60 20.90 11.35
N ASP A 78 1.67 20.12 11.17
CA ASP A 78 3.04 20.62 11.10
C ASP A 78 3.93 19.59 10.38
N THR A 79 5.19 19.95 10.21
CA THR A 79 6.20 19.10 9.57
C THR A 79 7.35 18.84 10.54
N ILE A 80 7.84 17.61 10.56
CA ILE A 80 9.06 17.28 11.30
C ILE A 80 10.26 17.95 10.63
N GLU A 81 11.07 18.64 11.42
CA GLU A 81 12.31 19.25 10.96
C GLU A 81 13.53 18.44 11.40
N ARG A 82 13.53 17.99 12.68
CA ARG A 82 14.64 17.24 13.26
C ARG A 82 14.17 16.32 14.38
N VAL A 83 14.91 15.25 14.61
CA VAL A 83 14.80 14.43 15.83
C VAL A 83 16.05 14.64 16.69
N ASP A 84 15.84 14.82 17.98
CA ASP A 84 16.89 14.73 18.99
C ASP A 84 16.68 13.45 19.81
N PRO A 85 17.38 12.35 19.48
CA PRO A 85 17.21 11.08 20.19
C PRO A 85 17.74 11.09 21.62
N GLU A 86 18.71 11.96 21.95
CA GLU A 86 19.26 12.06 23.31
C GLU A 86 18.26 12.76 24.23
N ALA A 87 17.64 13.84 23.76
CA ALA A 87 16.57 14.55 24.45
C ALA A 87 15.23 13.83 24.37
N ARG A 88 15.08 12.81 23.50
CA ARG A 88 13.82 12.17 23.15
C ARG A 88 12.76 13.16 22.71
N ALA A 89 13.07 13.97 21.75
CA ALA A 89 12.24 15.07 21.28
C ALA A 89 12.22 15.18 19.76
N VAL A 90 11.07 15.61 19.22
CA VAL A 90 10.91 15.95 17.81
C VAL A 90 10.76 17.46 17.71
N GLU A 91 11.60 18.09 16.91
CA GLU A 91 11.51 19.50 16.55
C GLU A 91 10.63 19.65 15.31
N LEU A 92 9.64 20.53 15.36
CA LEU A 92 8.71 20.81 14.29
C LEU A 92 9.08 22.11 13.56
N ALA A 93 8.66 22.25 12.30
CA ALA A 93 8.92 23.43 11.48
C ALA A 93 8.35 24.74 12.08
N SER A 94 7.28 24.65 12.90
CA SER A 94 6.77 25.79 13.68
C SER A 94 7.71 26.26 14.80
N GLY A 95 8.78 25.53 15.10
CA GLY A 95 9.64 25.73 16.26
C GLY A 95 9.15 25.05 17.56
N SER A 96 8.02 24.35 17.50
CA SER A 96 7.50 23.58 18.63
C SER A 96 8.31 22.28 18.80
N THR A 97 8.36 21.78 20.03
CA THR A 97 9.06 20.53 20.36
C THR A 97 8.11 19.56 21.03
N LEU A 98 8.07 18.32 20.57
CA LEU A 98 7.26 17.25 21.14
C LEU A 98 8.16 16.19 21.78
N PRO A 99 8.14 16.03 23.11
CA PRO A 99 8.81 14.91 23.78
C PRO A 99 8.09 13.59 23.52
N TYR A 100 8.83 12.47 23.48
CA TYR A 100 8.26 11.14 23.26
C TYR A 100 8.87 10.08 24.21
N ASP A 101 8.11 9.05 24.51
CA ASP A 101 8.59 7.77 25.05
C ASP A 101 8.91 6.79 23.91
N ALA A 102 8.15 6.87 22.79
CA ALA A 102 8.46 6.20 21.53
C ALA A 102 8.06 7.09 20.34
N LEU A 103 8.84 7.02 19.27
CA LEU A 103 8.65 7.80 18.04
C LEU A 103 8.52 6.86 16.84
N LEU A 104 7.49 7.07 16.03
CA LEU A 104 7.35 6.44 14.71
C LEU A 104 7.52 7.46 13.59
N ILE A 105 8.49 7.25 12.73
CA ILE A 105 8.68 8.02 11.50
C ILE A 105 7.96 7.31 10.35
N ALA A 106 6.88 7.92 9.86
CA ALA A 106 6.02 7.41 8.78
C ALA A 106 5.74 8.47 7.70
N VAL A 107 6.73 9.33 7.43
CA VAL A 107 6.62 10.48 6.53
C VAL A 107 6.68 10.12 5.04
N GLY A 108 6.94 8.84 4.72
CA GLY A 108 7.08 8.35 3.35
C GLY A 108 8.39 8.76 2.68
N ALA A 109 8.40 8.70 1.34
CA ALA A 109 9.53 9.05 0.50
C ALA A 109 9.15 10.17 -0.48
N ARG A 110 10.16 10.82 -1.06
CA ARG A 110 9.98 11.91 -2.03
C ARG A 110 10.08 11.39 -3.45
N PRO A 111 9.10 11.65 -4.33
CA PRO A 111 9.21 11.29 -5.74
C PRO A 111 10.25 12.16 -6.45
N THR A 112 11.01 11.54 -7.35
CA THR A 112 12.00 12.21 -8.20
C THR A 112 11.83 11.79 -9.65
N GLU A 113 11.93 12.75 -10.55
CA GLU A 113 12.00 12.48 -11.98
C GLU A 113 13.38 11.89 -12.34
N TRP A 114 13.38 10.90 -13.20
CA TRP A 114 14.62 10.21 -13.59
C TRP A 114 14.83 10.14 -15.11
N LEU A 115 13.75 10.31 -15.91
CA LEU A 115 13.77 10.26 -17.35
C LEU A 115 13.18 11.57 -17.90
N ALA A 116 14.04 12.48 -18.32
CA ALA A 116 13.62 13.78 -18.84
C ALA A 116 12.72 13.62 -20.07
N GLY A 117 11.62 14.38 -20.13
CA GLY A 117 10.64 14.33 -21.22
C GLY A 117 9.57 13.24 -21.11
N ALA A 118 9.65 12.34 -20.12
CA ALA A 118 8.61 11.37 -19.81
C ALA A 118 7.51 11.99 -18.93
N LEU A 119 6.30 11.44 -19.02
CA LEU A 119 5.24 11.67 -18.05
C LEU A 119 5.49 10.73 -16.85
N HIS A 120 5.88 11.31 -15.72
CA HIS A 120 6.07 10.58 -14.47
C HIS A 120 4.73 10.47 -13.74
N PHE A 121 4.30 9.23 -13.45
CA PHE A 121 3.08 8.98 -12.70
C PHE A 121 3.43 8.54 -11.28
N GLY A 122 3.14 9.38 -10.30
CA GLY A 122 3.39 9.14 -8.87
C GLY A 122 2.12 9.15 -8.02
N GLY A 123 0.97 9.54 -8.58
CA GLY A 123 -0.27 9.56 -7.82
C GLY A 123 -1.35 10.51 -8.31
N ALA A 124 -2.06 11.10 -7.35
CA ALA A 124 -3.25 11.92 -7.60
C ALA A 124 -2.98 13.16 -8.46
N ASP A 125 -1.83 13.78 -8.26
CA ASP A 125 -1.45 15.02 -8.93
C ASP A 125 -1.21 14.83 -10.44
N ASP A 126 -0.90 13.60 -10.85
CA ASP A 126 -0.60 13.26 -12.25
C ASP A 126 -1.83 12.82 -13.06
N VAL A 127 -2.98 12.64 -12.39
CA VAL A 127 -4.23 12.19 -13.02
C VAL A 127 -4.66 13.12 -14.16
N ALA A 128 -4.56 14.43 -13.99
CA ALA A 128 -4.95 15.39 -15.01
C ALA A 128 -4.03 15.32 -16.24
N ALA A 129 -2.72 15.19 -16.05
CA ALA A 129 -1.75 15.05 -17.14
C ALA A 129 -1.97 13.72 -17.91
N TYR A 130 -2.30 12.65 -17.17
CA TYR A 130 -2.60 11.37 -17.81
C TYR A 130 -3.91 11.40 -18.61
N ARG A 131 -4.97 12.07 -18.11
CA ARG A 131 -6.21 12.29 -18.88
C ARG A 131 -5.95 13.07 -20.17
N ALA A 132 -5.09 14.09 -20.12
CA ALA A 132 -4.70 14.80 -21.33
C ALA A 132 -3.98 13.92 -22.34
N LEU A 133 -3.15 12.96 -21.87
CA LEU A 133 -2.56 11.94 -22.74
C LEU A 133 -3.65 11.06 -23.39
N LEU A 134 -4.60 10.55 -22.62
CA LEU A 134 -5.70 9.73 -23.14
C LEU A 134 -6.49 10.46 -24.25
N SER A 135 -6.86 11.73 -24.03
CA SER A 135 -7.58 12.53 -25.03
C SER A 135 -6.77 12.73 -26.33
N ARG A 136 -5.45 12.80 -26.23
CA ARG A 136 -4.57 12.88 -27.43
C ARG A 136 -4.48 11.56 -28.19
N LEU A 137 -4.54 10.43 -27.48
CA LEU A 137 -4.61 9.09 -28.08
C LEU A 137 -5.97 8.86 -28.74
N GLU A 138 -7.07 9.22 -28.06
CA GLU A 138 -8.43 9.13 -28.58
C GLU A 138 -8.63 9.94 -29.87
N SER A 139 -8.03 11.12 -29.94
CA SER A 139 -8.09 11.99 -31.11
C SER A 139 -7.10 11.60 -32.23
N GLY A 140 -6.26 10.59 -32.02
CA GLY A 140 -5.24 10.15 -32.99
C GLY A 140 -4.07 11.12 -33.17
N VAL A 141 -3.96 12.16 -32.32
CA VAL A 141 -2.83 13.10 -32.34
C VAL A 141 -1.53 12.41 -31.92
N GLU A 142 -1.64 11.45 -31.03
CA GLU A 142 -0.56 10.55 -30.62
C GLU A 142 -1.00 9.10 -30.82
N GLN A 143 -0.07 8.28 -31.30
CA GLN A 143 -0.34 6.88 -31.65
C GLN A 143 0.74 5.92 -31.13
N ARG A 144 1.85 6.43 -30.53
CA ARG A 144 2.95 5.60 -30.02
C ARG A 144 3.30 5.97 -28.61
N VAL A 145 2.91 5.09 -27.67
CA VAL A 145 3.20 5.25 -26.25
C VAL A 145 4.09 4.14 -25.74
N CYS A 146 5.15 4.52 -25.05
CA CYS A 146 6.03 3.59 -24.36
C CYS A 146 5.89 3.74 -22.84
N PHE A 147 5.56 2.65 -22.16
CA PHE A 147 5.57 2.53 -20.70
C PHE A 147 6.94 2.03 -20.27
N VAL A 148 7.60 2.71 -19.34
CA VAL A 148 8.98 2.40 -18.98
C VAL A 148 9.10 2.23 -17.46
N ASN A 149 9.48 1.04 -17.02
CA ASN A 149 9.82 0.81 -15.61
C ASN A 149 11.18 1.41 -15.27
N PRO A 150 11.27 2.21 -14.19
CA PRO A 150 12.54 2.76 -13.74
C PRO A 150 13.54 1.65 -13.33
N PRO A 151 14.82 1.78 -13.67
CA PRO A 151 15.82 0.87 -13.15
C PRO A 151 15.96 1.00 -11.64
N GLY A 152 16.05 -0.14 -10.94
CA GLY A 152 16.20 -0.19 -9.48
C GLY A 152 14.89 -0.04 -8.69
N LEU A 153 13.75 0.22 -9.34
CA LEU A 153 12.45 0.24 -8.67
C LEU A 153 11.94 -1.19 -8.48
N ALA A 154 11.71 -1.59 -7.22
CA ALA A 154 11.21 -2.93 -6.92
C ALA A 154 9.68 -3.05 -7.10
N TRP A 155 8.91 -1.97 -6.89
CA TRP A 155 7.45 -1.98 -7.02
C TRP A 155 7.01 -1.39 -8.35
N THR A 156 6.87 -2.23 -9.37
CA THR A 156 6.58 -1.85 -10.77
C THR A 156 5.11 -2.05 -11.17
N LEU A 157 4.30 -2.69 -10.30
CA LEU A 157 2.90 -3.03 -10.55
C LEU A 157 2.05 -1.87 -11.10
N PRO A 158 2.15 -0.61 -10.62
CA PRO A 158 1.34 0.49 -11.13
C PRO A 158 1.56 0.80 -12.60
N LEU A 159 2.77 0.59 -13.15
CA LEU A 159 3.02 0.82 -14.57
C LEU A 159 2.34 -0.23 -15.46
N TYR A 160 2.34 -1.48 -15.02
CA TYR A 160 1.59 -2.53 -15.72
C TYR A 160 0.09 -2.26 -15.72
N GLU A 161 -0.43 -1.72 -14.62
CA GLU A 161 -1.83 -1.28 -14.55
C GLU A 161 -2.13 -0.16 -15.53
N LEU A 162 -1.31 0.88 -15.58
CA LEU A 162 -1.48 2.00 -16.51
C LEU A 162 -1.47 1.50 -17.97
N ALA A 163 -0.55 0.59 -18.33
CA ALA A 163 -0.49 0.02 -19.67
C ALA A 163 -1.76 -0.79 -20.01
N LEU A 164 -2.19 -1.69 -19.12
CA LEU A 164 -3.37 -2.52 -19.32
C LEU A 164 -4.66 -1.70 -19.36
N LEU A 165 -4.79 -0.71 -18.47
CA LEU A 165 -5.95 0.18 -18.42
C LEU A 165 -6.01 1.08 -19.66
N THR A 166 -4.87 1.58 -20.16
CA THR A 166 -4.80 2.35 -21.40
C THR A 166 -5.27 1.52 -22.59
N ALA A 167 -4.74 0.30 -22.74
CA ALA A 167 -5.16 -0.58 -23.83
C ALA A 167 -6.66 -0.91 -23.78
N SER A 168 -7.19 -1.20 -22.58
CA SER A 168 -8.62 -1.48 -22.38
C SER A 168 -9.48 -0.25 -22.71
N HIS A 169 -9.07 0.94 -22.25
CA HIS A 169 -9.76 2.19 -22.52
C HIS A 169 -9.82 2.51 -24.01
N LEU A 170 -8.68 2.42 -24.72
CA LEU A 170 -8.63 2.67 -26.16
C LEU A 170 -9.51 1.70 -26.95
N ALA A 171 -9.54 0.42 -26.56
CA ALA A 171 -10.41 -0.58 -27.17
C ALA A 171 -11.91 -0.26 -26.95
N GLU A 172 -12.29 0.18 -25.76
CA GLU A 172 -13.67 0.61 -25.43
C GLU A 172 -14.09 1.86 -26.19
N GLN A 173 -13.15 2.77 -26.45
CA GLN A 173 -13.39 3.96 -27.28
C GLN A 173 -13.33 3.68 -28.78
N GLY A 174 -13.07 2.42 -29.20
CA GLY A 174 -12.95 2.05 -30.61
C GLY A 174 -11.72 2.64 -31.31
N VAL A 175 -10.71 3.07 -30.55
CA VAL A 175 -9.45 3.60 -31.09
C VAL A 175 -8.59 2.46 -31.60
N ILE A 176 -8.18 2.56 -32.87
CA ILE A 176 -7.33 1.55 -33.55
C ILE A 176 -6.02 2.20 -34.00
N GLY A 177 -4.99 1.39 -34.16
CA GLY A 177 -3.69 1.84 -34.71
C GLY A 177 -2.74 2.46 -33.68
N THR A 178 -3.11 2.49 -32.40
CA THR A 178 -2.18 2.91 -31.33
C THR A 178 -1.21 1.80 -30.99
N GLU A 179 0.09 2.09 -31.07
CA GLU A 179 1.16 1.19 -30.67
C GLU A 179 1.51 1.40 -29.19
N LEU A 180 1.33 0.35 -28.38
CA LEU A 180 1.69 0.36 -26.97
C LEU A 180 2.88 -0.57 -26.75
N VAL A 181 3.95 -0.04 -26.16
CA VAL A 181 5.17 -0.78 -25.83
C VAL A 181 5.42 -0.66 -24.33
N LEU A 182 5.86 -1.73 -23.68
CA LEU A 182 6.29 -1.72 -22.30
C LEU A 182 7.75 -2.19 -22.23
N VAL A 183 8.62 -1.32 -21.66
CA VAL A 183 10.04 -1.57 -21.43
C VAL A 183 10.27 -1.77 -19.94
N THR A 184 10.93 -2.86 -19.57
CA THR A 184 11.21 -3.16 -18.17
C THR A 184 12.60 -3.80 -18.01
N PRO A 185 13.36 -3.44 -16.95
CA PRO A 185 14.58 -4.12 -16.58
C PRO A 185 14.34 -5.53 -16.02
N GLU A 186 13.09 -5.85 -15.61
CA GLU A 186 12.73 -7.19 -15.15
C GLU A 186 12.84 -8.19 -16.31
N GLU A 187 13.56 -9.28 -16.14
CA GLU A 187 13.57 -10.42 -17.09
C GLU A 187 12.18 -11.03 -17.20
N ASP A 188 11.53 -11.23 -16.07
CA ASP A 188 10.15 -11.67 -15.95
C ASP A 188 9.31 -10.62 -15.23
N PRO A 189 8.28 -10.05 -15.86
CA PRO A 189 7.41 -9.03 -15.28
C PRO A 189 6.80 -9.52 -13.96
N LEU A 190 6.90 -8.71 -12.89
CA LEU A 190 6.40 -9.04 -11.55
C LEU A 190 6.96 -10.37 -11.00
N ALA A 191 8.23 -10.72 -11.31
CA ALA A 191 8.90 -11.94 -10.84
C ALA A 191 8.84 -12.12 -9.32
N MET A 192 8.71 -11.02 -8.56
CA MET A 192 8.54 -11.05 -7.10
C MET A 192 7.30 -11.83 -6.65
N PHE A 193 6.28 -11.96 -7.50
CA PHE A 193 5.07 -12.76 -7.25
C PHE A 193 5.16 -14.18 -7.84
N GLY A 194 6.30 -14.52 -8.49
CA GLY A 194 6.60 -15.83 -9.03
C GLY A 194 6.20 -16.03 -10.49
N SER A 195 6.62 -17.17 -11.03
CA SER A 195 6.51 -17.47 -12.46
C SER A 195 5.06 -17.56 -12.97
N ALA A 196 4.11 -17.95 -12.12
CA ALA A 196 2.69 -17.98 -12.51
C ALA A 196 2.17 -16.56 -12.76
N ALA A 197 2.46 -15.61 -11.87
CA ALA A 197 2.12 -14.20 -12.02
C ALA A 197 2.75 -13.61 -13.29
N SER A 198 4.04 -13.87 -13.51
CA SER A 198 4.76 -13.41 -14.71
C SER A 198 4.13 -13.94 -16.00
N ARG A 199 3.81 -15.23 -16.07
CA ARG A 199 3.14 -15.82 -17.25
C ARG A 199 1.77 -15.22 -17.49
N THR A 200 0.96 -15.08 -16.43
CA THR A 200 -0.37 -14.45 -16.53
C THR A 200 -0.26 -13.03 -17.05
N LEU A 201 0.67 -12.24 -16.51
CA LEU A 201 0.85 -10.85 -16.95
C LEU A 201 1.35 -10.76 -18.41
N ARG A 202 2.29 -11.62 -18.82
CA ARG A 202 2.73 -11.69 -20.24
C ARG A 202 1.55 -12.00 -21.16
N GLY A 203 0.67 -12.93 -20.78
CA GLY A 203 -0.56 -13.23 -21.53
C GLY A 203 -1.48 -12.02 -21.62
N LEU A 204 -1.75 -11.35 -20.47
CA LEU A 204 -2.59 -10.15 -20.45
C LEU A 204 -2.04 -9.00 -21.32
N LEU A 205 -0.72 -8.79 -21.36
CA LEU A 205 -0.10 -7.79 -22.22
C LEU A 205 -0.24 -8.16 -23.70
N ALA A 206 0.03 -9.42 -24.05
CA ALA A 206 -0.08 -9.92 -25.43
C ALA A 206 -1.52 -9.86 -25.94
N ASP A 207 -2.51 -10.29 -25.14
CA ASP A 207 -3.93 -10.28 -25.49
C ASP A 207 -4.46 -8.85 -25.75
N ARG A 208 -3.79 -7.83 -25.21
CA ARG A 208 -4.11 -6.40 -25.41
C ARG A 208 -3.22 -5.70 -26.43
N GLY A 209 -2.39 -6.45 -27.15
CA GLY A 209 -1.50 -5.90 -28.17
C GLY A 209 -0.38 -5.00 -27.60
N ILE A 210 -0.03 -5.15 -26.33
CA ILE A 210 1.08 -4.41 -25.71
C ILE A 210 2.38 -5.17 -25.96
N ALA A 211 3.29 -4.59 -26.73
CA ALA A 211 4.59 -5.19 -27.00
C ALA A 211 5.50 -5.10 -25.77
N LEU A 212 5.97 -6.23 -25.25
CA LEU A 212 6.85 -6.27 -24.08
C LEU A 212 8.33 -6.36 -24.50
N ARG A 213 9.15 -5.45 -23.96
CA ARG A 213 10.61 -5.44 -23.99
C ARG A 213 11.15 -5.65 -22.57
N ALA A 214 11.33 -6.90 -22.19
CA ALA A 214 11.86 -7.31 -20.90
C ALA A 214 13.39 -7.39 -20.93
N GLY A 215 14.04 -7.31 -19.75
CA GLY A 215 15.49 -7.41 -19.60
C GLY A 215 16.28 -6.21 -20.17
N THR A 216 15.62 -5.08 -20.45
CA THR A 216 16.27 -3.88 -20.94
C THR A 216 15.81 -2.61 -20.22
N GLN A 217 16.62 -1.56 -20.31
CA GLN A 217 16.37 -0.30 -19.61
C GLN A 217 16.34 0.87 -20.58
N ALA A 218 15.45 1.82 -20.34
CA ALA A 218 15.51 3.11 -21.02
C ALA A 218 16.67 3.94 -20.47
N ARG A 219 17.30 4.68 -21.34
CA ARG A 219 18.44 5.55 -21.04
C ARG A 219 18.06 7.03 -21.13
N GLU A 220 17.52 7.44 -22.27
CA GLU A 220 17.14 8.82 -22.54
C GLU A 220 16.14 8.90 -23.70
N ILE A 221 15.44 10.05 -23.77
CA ILE A 221 14.55 10.39 -24.88
C ILE A 221 15.23 11.50 -25.69
N VAL A 222 15.45 11.23 -26.98
CA VAL A 222 16.02 12.21 -27.91
C VAL A 222 15.05 12.42 -29.07
N GLY A 223 14.44 13.59 -29.14
CA GLY A 223 13.41 13.86 -30.12
C GLY A 223 12.19 12.95 -29.97
N ARG A 224 11.96 12.07 -30.93
CA ARG A 224 10.87 11.07 -30.92
C ARG A 224 11.41 9.62 -30.83
N GLU A 225 12.55 9.46 -30.23
CA GLU A 225 13.16 8.15 -30.01
C GLU A 225 13.50 7.93 -28.53
N LEU A 226 13.14 6.77 -28.01
CA LEU A 226 13.57 6.27 -26.71
C LEU A 226 14.80 5.38 -26.90
N HIS A 227 15.95 5.83 -26.43
CA HIS A 227 17.19 5.07 -26.47
C HIS A 227 17.26 4.09 -25.31
N LEU A 228 17.68 2.85 -25.60
CA LEU A 228 17.81 1.76 -24.63
C LEU A 228 19.27 1.53 -24.24
N ALA A 229 19.48 0.90 -23.09
CA ALA A 229 20.81 0.62 -22.56
C ALA A 229 21.60 -0.41 -23.40
N ASP A 230 20.90 -1.28 -24.14
CA ASP A 230 21.47 -2.27 -25.07
C ASP A 230 21.93 -1.68 -26.41
N GLY A 231 21.74 -0.38 -26.60
CA GLY A 231 22.09 0.36 -27.82
C GLY A 231 20.94 0.39 -28.85
N GLY A 232 19.80 -0.24 -28.57
CA GLY A 232 18.59 -0.14 -29.39
C GLY A 232 17.88 1.21 -29.22
N SER A 233 16.96 1.52 -30.12
CA SER A 233 16.02 2.64 -29.99
C SER A 233 14.60 2.23 -30.38
N LEU A 234 13.62 2.94 -29.86
CA LEU A 234 12.19 2.77 -30.14
C LEU A 234 11.59 4.11 -30.56
N PRO A 235 10.85 4.18 -31.67
CA PRO A 235 10.11 5.38 -32.01
C PRO A 235 8.98 5.59 -30.99
N VAL A 236 8.90 6.77 -30.40
CA VAL A 236 7.90 7.14 -29.39
C VAL A 236 7.35 8.53 -29.63
N GLU A 237 6.10 8.74 -29.25
CA GLU A 237 5.49 10.07 -29.19
C GLU A 237 5.30 10.50 -27.76
N ARG A 238 5.04 9.52 -26.88
CA ARG A 238 5.00 9.72 -25.44
C ARG A 238 5.65 8.56 -24.70
N VAL A 239 6.29 8.92 -23.61
CA VAL A 239 6.81 7.96 -22.64
C VAL A 239 6.11 8.19 -21.30
N VAL A 240 5.60 7.13 -20.71
CA VAL A 240 5.01 7.10 -19.37
C VAL A 240 5.91 6.28 -18.46
N THR A 241 6.22 6.79 -17.30
CA THR A 241 7.05 6.09 -16.30
C THR A 241 6.56 6.35 -14.89
N LEU A 242 7.09 5.59 -13.93
CA LEU A 242 6.91 5.88 -12.50
C LEU A 242 8.07 6.77 -12.03
N SER A 243 7.81 7.59 -11.01
CA SER A 243 8.87 8.33 -10.32
C SER A 243 9.78 7.38 -9.56
N LYS A 244 11.06 7.70 -9.49
CA LYS A 244 11.95 7.13 -8.47
C LYS A 244 11.65 7.76 -7.11
N LEU A 245 12.10 7.12 -6.05
CA LEU A 245 11.90 7.61 -4.69
C LEU A 245 13.25 7.85 -4.02
N THR A 246 13.32 8.92 -3.25
CA THR A 246 14.42 9.20 -2.32
C THR A 246 13.89 9.26 -0.91
N GLY A 247 14.71 8.85 0.05
CA GLY A 247 14.35 8.84 1.46
C GLY A 247 14.18 10.25 2.04
N PRO A 248 13.57 10.36 3.22
CA PRO A 248 13.31 11.66 3.86
C PRO A 248 14.56 12.35 4.41
N ALA A 249 15.63 11.62 4.68
CA ALA A 249 16.91 12.13 5.23
C ALA A 249 16.69 13.04 6.45
N ILE A 250 16.04 12.50 7.51
CA ILE A 250 15.66 13.30 8.69
C ILE A 250 16.88 13.64 9.53
N PRO A 251 17.18 14.92 9.80
CA PRO A 251 18.28 15.32 10.67
C PRO A 251 18.16 14.71 12.06
N GLY A 252 19.26 14.18 12.59
CA GLY A 252 19.32 13.49 13.88
C GLY A 252 19.08 11.99 13.83
N LEU A 253 18.67 11.44 12.67
CA LEU A 253 18.53 10.01 12.46
C LEU A 253 19.50 9.49 11.37
N PRO A 254 19.92 8.21 11.45
CA PRO A 254 20.74 7.60 10.41
C PRO A 254 19.95 7.46 9.10
N SER A 255 20.64 7.60 7.98
CA SER A 255 20.09 7.34 6.64
C SER A 255 21.15 6.68 5.76
N ASP A 256 20.71 5.94 4.75
CA ASP A 256 21.58 5.44 3.69
C ASP A 256 21.95 6.56 2.68
N SER A 257 22.66 6.19 1.60
CA SER A 257 23.11 7.15 0.57
C SER A 257 21.95 7.77 -0.23
N GLU A 258 20.77 7.16 -0.23
CA GLU A 258 19.56 7.66 -0.89
C GLU A 258 18.59 8.35 0.09
N GLY A 259 18.98 8.48 1.37
CA GLY A 259 18.24 9.15 2.42
C GLY A 259 17.21 8.29 3.13
N PHE A 260 17.14 6.97 2.88
CA PHE A 260 16.21 6.07 3.56
C PHE A 260 16.70 5.70 4.96
N LEU A 261 15.74 5.53 5.88
CA LEU A 261 16.00 5.18 7.27
C LEU A 261 16.25 3.65 7.39
N PRO A 262 17.44 3.22 7.87
CA PRO A 262 17.73 1.81 8.06
C PRO A 262 16.98 1.26 9.28
N ILE A 263 16.22 0.18 9.07
CA ILE A 263 15.41 -0.47 10.11
C ILE A 263 15.82 -1.92 10.37
N ASP A 264 15.46 -2.42 11.55
CA ASP A 264 15.54 -3.83 11.89
C ASP A 264 14.22 -4.58 11.60
N ALA A 265 14.15 -5.87 11.95
CA ALA A 265 12.98 -6.70 11.73
C ALA A 265 11.76 -6.32 12.59
N HIS A 266 11.93 -5.45 13.58
CA HIS A 266 10.86 -4.87 14.41
C HIS A 266 10.55 -3.42 14.03
N ALA A 267 10.98 -3.00 12.84
CA ALA A 267 10.86 -1.64 12.34
C ALA A 267 11.55 -0.57 13.21
N ARG A 268 12.50 -0.95 14.10
CA ARG A 268 13.32 0.02 14.84
C ARG A 268 14.36 0.62 13.91
N VAL A 269 14.57 1.92 14.02
CA VAL A 269 15.69 2.60 13.37
C VAL A 269 16.99 2.08 13.98
N LYS A 270 17.91 1.60 13.15
CA LYS A 270 19.18 0.99 13.62
C LYS A 270 19.97 1.98 14.48
N GLY A 271 20.43 1.51 15.64
CA GLY A 271 21.12 2.34 16.62
C GLY A 271 20.22 3.00 17.68
N HIS A 272 18.90 2.86 17.57
CA HIS A 272 17.93 3.42 18.53
C HIS A 272 17.05 2.33 19.15
N THR A 273 16.54 2.58 20.35
CA THR A 273 15.67 1.63 21.08
C THR A 273 14.21 2.07 21.11
N ASP A 274 13.94 3.34 20.92
CA ASP A 274 12.66 4.03 21.07
C ASP A 274 12.25 4.83 19.81
N VAL A 275 13.03 4.74 18.73
CA VAL A 275 12.71 5.31 17.42
C VAL A 275 12.45 4.20 16.41
N TYR A 276 11.33 4.29 15.74
CA TYR A 276 10.85 3.34 14.74
C TYR A 276 10.58 4.06 13.42
N ALA A 277 10.60 3.32 12.31
CA ALA A 277 10.19 3.88 11.03
C ALA A 277 9.40 2.85 10.22
N ALA A 278 8.39 3.33 9.46
CA ALA A 278 7.54 2.50 8.62
C ALA A 278 7.17 3.20 7.30
N GLY A 279 6.95 2.41 6.28
CA GLY A 279 6.56 2.87 4.94
C GLY A 279 7.73 3.20 4.04
N ASP A 280 7.44 3.96 2.99
CA ASP A 280 8.38 4.20 1.89
C ASP A 280 9.66 4.95 2.31
N GLY A 281 9.67 5.59 3.48
CA GLY A 281 10.86 6.27 4.03
C GLY A 281 11.94 5.34 4.60
N THR A 282 11.67 4.03 4.73
CA THR A 282 12.62 3.04 5.26
C THR A 282 13.55 2.47 4.17
N ASP A 283 14.62 1.78 4.55
CA ASP A 283 15.54 1.08 3.64
C ASP A 283 14.97 -0.20 3.01
N ASN A 284 13.69 -0.53 3.25
CA ASN A 284 13.05 -1.66 2.58
C ASN A 284 12.97 -1.40 1.06
N PRO A 285 13.44 -2.33 0.21
CA PRO A 285 13.47 -2.11 -1.23
C PRO A 285 12.09 -2.03 -1.88
N VAL A 286 11.06 -2.68 -1.29
CA VAL A 286 9.69 -2.67 -1.81
C VAL A 286 8.92 -1.51 -1.19
N LYS A 287 8.68 -0.46 -1.97
CA LYS A 287 7.91 0.72 -1.59
C LYS A 287 6.43 0.50 -1.92
N GLN A 288 5.68 -0.01 -0.95
CA GLN A 288 4.31 -0.47 -1.19
C GLN A 288 3.48 -0.39 0.10
N GLY A 289 2.23 0.06 -0.02
CA GLY A 289 1.35 0.31 1.12
C GLY A 289 1.14 -0.91 2.04
N GLY A 290 1.01 -2.12 1.48
CA GLY A 290 0.85 -3.33 2.30
C GLY A 290 2.13 -3.77 3.04
N ILE A 291 3.31 -3.37 2.57
CA ILE A 291 4.57 -3.51 3.34
C ILE A 291 4.62 -2.43 4.42
N ALA A 292 4.20 -1.21 4.08
CA ALA A 292 4.15 -0.09 5.02
C ALA A 292 3.27 -0.39 6.25
N THR A 293 2.13 -1.05 6.06
CA THR A 293 1.23 -1.47 7.16
C THR A 293 1.86 -2.55 8.02
N GLN A 294 2.50 -3.56 7.43
CA GLN A 294 3.19 -4.62 8.17
C GLN A 294 4.38 -4.07 8.99
N GLN A 295 5.10 -3.06 8.47
CA GLN A 295 6.13 -2.36 9.24
C GLN A 295 5.52 -1.58 10.41
N ALA A 296 4.39 -0.90 10.19
CA ALA A 296 3.68 -0.16 11.23
C ALA A 296 3.21 -1.10 12.35
N ASP A 297 2.64 -2.26 12.02
CA ASP A 297 2.22 -3.27 12.98
C ASP A 297 3.41 -3.77 13.82
N ALA A 298 4.52 -4.12 13.17
CA ALA A 298 5.73 -4.57 13.87
C ALA A 298 6.32 -3.49 14.80
N ALA A 299 6.29 -2.21 14.36
CA ALA A 299 6.70 -1.08 15.18
C ALA A 299 5.81 -0.94 16.42
N VAL A 300 4.49 -0.96 16.24
CA VAL A 300 3.52 -0.82 17.35
C VAL A 300 3.64 -1.97 18.32
N GLU A 301 3.71 -3.22 17.87
CA GLU A 301 3.93 -4.37 18.75
C GLU A 301 5.22 -4.21 19.58
N ALA A 302 6.32 -3.77 18.94
CA ALA A 302 7.59 -3.56 19.63
C ALA A 302 7.55 -2.39 20.64
N MET A 303 6.89 -1.28 20.30
CA MET A 303 6.68 -0.14 21.20
C MET A 303 5.88 -0.56 22.43
N LEU A 304 4.72 -1.18 22.22
CA LEU A 304 3.82 -1.57 23.30
C LEU A 304 4.45 -2.63 24.21
N ALA A 305 5.17 -3.59 23.66
CA ALA A 305 5.97 -4.54 24.44
C ALA A 305 7.03 -3.83 25.31
N SER A 306 7.69 -2.79 24.78
CA SER A 306 8.67 -2.02 25.55
C SER A 306 8.06 -1.22 26.69
N PHE A 307 6.78 -0.91 26.60
CA PHE A 307 6.00 -0.26 27.68
C PHE A 307 5.44 -1.27 28.70
N GLY A 308 5.69 -2.56 28.50
CA GLY A 308 5.23 -3.64 29.39
C GLY A 308 3.81 -4.12 29.10
N ALA A 309 3.27 -3.81 27.91
CA ALA A 309 1.99 -4.38 27.48
C ALA A 309 2.13 -5.90 27.26
N ALA A 310 1.02 -6.64 27.43
CA ALA A 310 0.94 -8.07 27.13
C ALA A 310 0.86 -8.33 25.62
N VAL A 311 1.78 -7.74 24.85
CA VAL A 311 1.91 -7.87 23.39
C VAL A 311 3.23 -8.56 23.08
N VAL A 312 3.20 -9.55 22.19
CA VAL A 312 4.40 -10.24 21.75
C VAL A 312 4.93 -9.52 20.50
N ALA A 313 6.04 -8.80 20.64
CA ALA A 313 6.73 -8.19 19.51
C ALA A 313 7.34 -9.28 18.61
N ARG A 314 6.75 -9.48 17.44
CA ARG A 314 7.24 -10.45 16.46
C ARG A 314 8.07 -9.75 15.38
N PRO A 315 9.16 -10.38 14.91
CA PRO A 315 9.89 -9.85 13.77
C PRO A 315 8.99 -9.89 12.52
N MET A 316 8.98 -8.81 11.75
CA MET A 316 8.23 -8.70 10.51
C MET A 316 8.65 -9.80 9.52
N ARG A 317 7.68 -10.49 8.97
CA ARG A 317 7.83 -11.46 7.89
C ARG A 317 7.01 -10.97 6.70
N PRO A 318 7.60 -10.17 5.79
CA PRO A 318 6.83 -9.46 4.78
C PRO A 318 6.10 -10.41 3.85
N THR A 319 4.81 -10.18 3.70
CA THR A 319 3.97 -10.80 2.68
C THR A 319 3.63 -9.76 1.64
N LEU A 320 4.06 -9.98 0.40
CA LEU A 320 3.68 -9.15 -0.72
C LEU A 320 2.26 -9.46 -1.15
N ARG A 321 1.42 -8.44 -1.25
CA ARG A 321 0.05 -8.54 -1.73
C ARG A 321 -0.15 -7.45 -2.78
N GLY A 322 -0.58 -7.81 -3.97
CA GLY A 322 -0.81 -6.88 -5.07
C GLY A 322 -2.15 -7.15 -5.74
N MET A 323 -2.98 -6.12 -5.87
CA MET A 323 -4.16 -6.15 -6.72
C MET A 323 -3.81 -5.45 -8.02
N LEU A 324 -3.67 -6.21 -9.11
CA LEU A 324 -3.40 -5.69 -10.46
C LEU A 324 -4.72 -5.39 -11.15
N LEU A 325 -4.96 -4.12 -11.47
CA LEU A 325 -6.12 -3.70 -12.25
C LEU A 325 -5.86 -3.97 -13.74
N THR A 326 -6.67 -4.83 -14.32
CA THR A 326 -6.48 -5.28 -15.72
C THR A 326 -7.38 -4.60 -16.73
N GLY A 327 -8.31 -3.77 -16.26
CA GLY A 327 -9.36 -3.18 -17.10
C GLY A 327 -10.64 -4.02 -17.20
N ILE A 328 -10.62 -5.28 -16.78
CA ILE A 328 -11.81 -6.18 -16.71
C ILE A 328 -12.00 -6.60 -15.25
N ALA A 329 -11.38 -7.69 -14.81
CA ALA A 329 -11.38 -8.13 -13.43
C ALA A 329 -9.99 -7.94 -12.82
N PRO A 330 -9.88 -7.55 -11.53
CA PRO A 330 -8.59 -7.47 -10.89
C PRO A 330 -7.93 -8.84 -10.77
N LEU A 331 -6.60 -8.88 -10.86
CA LEU A 331 -5.80 -10.06 -10.55
C LEU A 331 -5.16 -9.87 -9.18
N TYR A 332 -5.46 -10.75 -8.24
CA TYR A 332 -4.86 -10.76 -6.91
C TYR A 332 -3.57 -11.57 -6.93
N LEU A 333 -2.52 -10.96 -6.42
CA LEU A 333 -1.17 -11.50 -6.39
C LEU A 333 -0.69 -11.57 -4.95
N ARG A 334 -0.12 -12.71 -4.54
CA ARG A 334 0.44 -12.90 -3.21
C ARG A 334 1.76 -13.64 -3.30
N ALA A 335 2.76 -13.18 -2.57
CA ALA A 335 4.00 -13.88 -2.34
C ALA A 335 4.43 -13.70 -0.89
N GLY A 336 4.63 -14.80 -0.18
CA GLY A 336 5.16 -14.83 1.18
C GLY A 336 6.58 -15.37 1.19
N ALA A 337 7.45 -14.79 2.03
CA ALA A 337 8.79 -15.30 2.28
C ALA A 337 8.83 -16.05 3.61
N VAL A 338 9.28 -17.31 3.59
CA VAL A 338 9.68 -18.03 4.82
C VAL A 338 11.14 -18.41 4.66
N ASN A 339 11.99 -17.93 5.58
CA ASN A 339 13.44 -18.19 5.58
C ASN A 339 14.14 -17.82 4.27
N GLY A 340 13.74 -16.69 3.64
CA GLY A 340 14.32 -16.21 2.39
C GLY A 340 13.94 -16.99 1.13
N ARG A 341 13.03 -17.97 1.22
CA ARG A 341 12.48 -18.67 0.05
C ARG A 341 10.99 -18.36 -0.10
N ALA A 342 10.57 -18.01 -1.32
CA ALA A 342 9.16 -17.82 -1.64
C ALA A 342 8.40 -19.14 -1.39
N ARG A 343 7.49 -19.14 -0.42
CA ARG A 343 6.72 -20.33 -0.03
C ARG A 343 5.32 -20.38 -0.62
N THR A 344 4.70 -19.22 -0.81
CA THR A 344 3.37 -19.13 -1.40
C THR A 344 3.42 -18.13 -2.54
N GLN A 345 3.07 -18.57 -3.74
CA GLN A 345 2.94 -17.71 -4.91
C GLN A 345 1.56 -17.97 -5.49
N GLN A 346 0.71 -16.95 -5.43
CA GLN A 346 -0.66 -17.04 -5.91
C GLN A 346 -0.94 -15.91 -6.88
N ALA A 347 -1.64 -16.24 -7.96
CA ALA A 347 -2.18 -15.29 -8.93
C ALA A 347 -3.58 -15.78 -9.32
N THR A 348 -4.64 -15.07 -8.91
CA THR A 348 -6.03 -15.47 -9.08
C THR A 348 -6.93 -14.26 -9.24
N ILE A 349 -8.11 -14.46 -9.82
CA ILE A 349 -9.16 -13.44 -9.86
C ILE A 349 -9.97 -13.39 -8.56
N ASP A 350 -9.89 -14.42 -7.71
CA ASP A 350 -10.54 -14.44 -6.41
C ASP A 350 -9.74 -13.61 -5.40
N PRO A 351 -10.40 -12.85 -4.51
CA PRO A 351 -9.72 -12.10 -3.46
C PRO A 351 -8.85 -12.99 -2.56
N LEU A 352 -7.63 -12.55 -2.28
CA LEU A 352 -6.67 -13.24 -1.40
C LEU A 352 -6.57 -12.59 -0.01
N TRP A 353 -7.33 -11.53 0.25
CA TRP A 353 -7.46 -10.83 1.54
C TRP A 353 -8.78 -10.07 1.62
N TRP A 354 -9.16 -9.69 2.83
CA TRP A 354 -10.37 -8.95 3.10
C TRP A 354 -10.09 -7.68 3.94
N PRO A 355 -10.75 -6.53 3.67
CA PRO A 355 -11.51 -6.25 2.45
C PRO A 355 -10.63 -6.29 1.20
N PRO A 356 -11.18 -6.59 0.00
CA PRO A 356 -10.41 -6.72 -1.24
C PRO A 356 -9.99 -5.34 -1.77
N SER A 357 -9.16 -4.65 -0.99
CA SER A 357 -8.65 -3.31 -1.26
C SER A 357 -7.26 -3.34 -1.88
N LYS A 358 -6.83 -2.23 -2.49
CA LYS A 358 -5.48 -2.09 -3.09
C LYS A 358 -4.36 -2.19 -2.04
N ILE A 359 -4.63 -1.84 -0.80
CA ILE A 359 -3.71 -2.01 0.33
C ILE A 359 -4.31 -3.03 1.28
N ALA A 360 -3.68 -4.19 1.38
CA ALA A 360 -4.00 -5.16 2.40
C ALA A 360 -3.40 -4.67 3.74
N ALA A 361 -4.24 -4.16 4.60
CA ALA A 361 -3.90 -3.60 5.90
C ALA A 361 -4.75 -4.28 6.98
N ARG A 362 -4.18 -4.48 8.15
CA ARG A 362 -4.86 -5.18 9.25
C ARG A 362 -5.94 -4.32 9.89
N TYR A 363 -5.65 -3.04 10.08
CA TYR A 363 -6.53 -2.08 10.75
C TYR A 363 -7.07 -1.01 9.80
N LEU A 364 -6.22 -0.41 8.98
CA LEU A 364 -6.61 0.68 8.10
C LEU A 364 -7.60 0.24 7.01
N ALA A 365 -7.40 -0.91 6.37
CA ALA A 365 -8.28 -1.32 5.28
C ALA A 365 -9.72 -1.59 5.75
N PRO A 366 -9.97 -2.33 6.86
CA PRO A 366 -11.31 -2.47 7.42
C PRO A 366 -11.90 -1.13 7.89
N TYR A 367 -11.09 -0.24 8.49
CA TYR A 367 -11.54 1.08 8.92
C TYR A 367 -12.05 1.91 7.73
N LEU A 368 -11.28 1.99 6.64
CA LEU A 368 -11.69 2.73 5.44
C LEU A 368 -12.93 2.11 4.78
N ALA A 369 -13.01 0.79 4.69
CA ALA A 369 -14.18 0.10 4.16
C ALA A 369 -15.45 0.36 5.00
N GLY A 370 -15.33 0.42 6.33
CA GLY A 370 -16.41 0.80 7.24
C GLY A 370 -16.83 2.26 7.08
N HIS A 371 -15.87 3.16 6.88
CA HIS A 371 -16.13 4.58 6.62
C HIS A 371 -16.89 4.78 5.30
N ASP A 372 -16.49 4.10 4.23
CA ASP A 372 -17.19 4.13 2.95
C ASP A 372 -18.64 3.63 3.07
N ALA A 373 -18.86 2.55 3.84
CA ALA A 373 -20.18 2.01 4.08
C ALA A 373 -21.07 2.98 4.86
N LEU A 374 -20.52 3.66 5.89
CA LEU A 374 -21.23 4.68 6.67
C LEU A 374 -21.55 5.92 5.83
N SER A 375 -20.61 6.39 5.01
CA SER A 375 -20.81 7.53 4.12
C SER A 375 -21.88 7.24 3.09
N ARG A 376 -21.87 6.06 2.47
CA ARG A 376 -22.92 5.60 1.54
C ARG A 376 -24.26 5.43 2.23
N ALA A 377 -24.28 4.90 3.47
CA ALA A 377 -25.52 4.76 4.24
C ALA A 377 -26.10 6.13 4.60
N GLN A 378 -25.27 7.13 4.89
CA GLN A 378 -25.69 8.50 5.15
C GLN A 378 -26.22 9.18 3.89
N GLU A 379 -25.54 9.04 2.74
CA GLU A 379 -26.02 9.53 1.45
C GLU A 379 -27.33 8.86 1.02
N LEU A 380 -27.54 7.58 1.38
CA LEU A 380 -28.76 6.83 1.14
C LEU A 380 -29.87 7.19 2.12
N ALA A 381 -29.54 7.50 3.38
CA ALA A 381 -30.50 7.94 4.41
C ALA A 381 -31.09 9.32 4.10
N ASP A 382 -30.35 10.17 3.39
CA ASP A 382 -30.82 11.46 2.88
C ASP A 382 -31.70 11.33 1.62
N ARG A 383 -31.83 10.11 1.05
CA ARG A 383 -32.79 9.76 0.00
C ARG A 383 -33.93 8.96 0.60
N PRO A 384 -35.21 9.19 0.23
CA PRO A 384 -36.31 8.32 0.69
C PRO A 384 -36.08 6.91 0.15
N ALA A 385 -35.67 5.98 1.04
CA ALA A 385 -35.23 4.65 0.70
C ALA A 385 -36.39 3.66 0.53
N PRO A 386 -36.29 2.72 -0.44
CA PRO A 386 -37.01 1.45 -0.42
C PRO A 386 -36.23 0.40 0.36
N SER A 387 -36.98 -0.57 0.92
CA SER A 387 -36.54 -1.67 1.80
C SER A 387 -35.51 -2.67 1.22
N GLU A 388 -35.02 -2.45 0.01
CA GLU A 388 -34.06 -3.34 -0.68
C GLU A 388 -32.60 -3.17 -0.23
N ASP A 389 -32.25 -2.02 0.32
CA ASP A 389 -30.83 -1.73 0.64
C ASP A 389 -30.37 -2.39 1.95
N ALA A 390 -31.26 -2.56 2.93
CA ALA A 390 -30.96 -3.33 4.14
C ALA A 390 -30.75 -4.82 3.83
N ALA A 391 -31.53 -5.37 2.89
CA ALA A 391 -31.39 -6.75 2.43
C ALA A 391 -30.09 -6.95 1.63
N ARG A 392 -29.67 -5.97 0.82
CA ARG A 392 -28.37 -5.99 0.12
C ARG A 392 -27.19 -5.88 1.08
N ALA A 393 -27.27 -5.04 2.10
CA ALA A 393 -26.22 -4.92 3.10
C ALA A 393 -26.08 -6.21 3.94
N ALA A 394 -27.18 -6.85 4.33
CA ALA A 394 -27.19 -8.14 5.01
C ALA A 394 -26.62 -9.26 4.12
N ALA A 395 -27.02 -9.30 2.84
CA ALA A 395 -26.50 -10.28 1.88
C ALA A 395 -24.99 -10.09 1.64
N ALA A 396 -24.51 -8.85 1.50
CA ALA A 396 -23.09 -8.55 1.36
C ALA A 396 -22.28 -8.95 2.62
N HIS A 397 -22.85 -8.77 3.80
CA HIS A 397 -22.24 -9.19 5.06
C HIS A 397 -22.13 -10.73 5.14
N GLU A 398 -23.18 -11.44 4.77
CA GLU A 398 -23.20 -12.90 4.79
C GLU A 398 -22.27 -13.51 3.73
N GLU A 399 -22.19 -12.91 2.55
CA GLU A 399 -21.24 -13.27 1.50
C GLU A 399 -19.79 -13.05 1.96
N ALA A 400 -19.49 -11.91 2.57
CA ALA A 400 -18.17 -11.59 3.12
C ALA A 400 -17.76 -12.60 4.20
N ARG A 401 -18.68 -12.96 5.08
CA ARG A 401 -18.47 -13.97 6.13
C ARG A 401 -18.20 -15.35 5.54
N ALA A 402 -19.01 -15.79 4.58
CA ALA A 402 -18.85 -17.08 3.91
C ALA A 402 -17.50 -17.18 3.19
N LEU A 403 -17.06 -16.12 2.52
CA LEU A 403 -15.75 -16.03 1.88
C LEU A 403 -14.61 -16.11 2.90
N ALA A 404 -14.69 -15.38 4.01
CA ALA A 404 -13.68 -15.40 5.06
C ALA A 404 -13.54 -16.80 5.68
N VAL A 405 -14.65 -17.50 5.92
CA VAL A 405 -14.65 -18.89 6.42
C VAL A 405 -14.02 -19.86 5.41
N ALA A 406 -14.38 -19.73 4.13
CA ALA A 406 -13.81 -20.57 3.06
C ALA A 406 -12.30 -20.37 2.93
N PHE A 407 -11.84 -19.12 2.99
CA PHE A 407 -10.41 -18.80 2.88
C PHE A 407 -9.62 -19.23 4.11
N ALA A 408 -10.16 -19.04 5.32
CA ALA A 408 -9.54 -19.58 6.54
C ALA A 408 -9.33 -21.10 6.45
N GLY A 409 -10.35 -21.83 5.96
CA GLY A 409 -10.26 -23.28 5.79
C GLY A 409 -9.24 -23.70 4.73
N ARG A 410 -9.20 -23.00 3.59
CA ARG A 410 -8.26 -23.26 2.51
C ARG A 410 -6.82 -23.00 2.94
N ASP A 411 -6.53 -21.83 3.50
CA ASP A 411 -5.19 -21.44 3.89
C ASP A 411 -4.65 -22.36 5.00
N ALA A 412 -5.51 -22.80 5.92
CA ALA A 412 -5.14 -23.82 6.92
C ALA A 412 -4.84 -25.18 6.30
N ALA A 413 -5.59 -25.61 5.27
CA ALA A 413 -5.35 -26.86 4.55
C ALA A 413 -4.05 -26.82 3.76
N ASP A 414 -3.71 -25.67 3.20
CA ASP A 414 -2.46 -25.42 2.47
C ASP A 414 -1.24 -25.24 3.41
N GLY A 415 -1.47 -25.26 4.73
CA GLY A 415 -0.44 -25.10 5.76
C GLY A 415 -0.03 -23.63 6.00
N ASP A 416 -0.73 -22.66 5.42
CA ASP A 416 -0.53 -21.22 5.64
C ASP A 416 -1.34 -20.77 6.87
N LEU A 417 -0.90 -21.24 8.04
CA LEU A 417 -1.58 -20.94 9.30
C LEU A 417 -1.59 -19.43 9.67
N PRO A 418 -0.55 -18.64 9.39
CA PRO A 418 -0.65 -17.20 9.60
C PRO A 418 -1.81 -16.54 8.88
N SER A 419 -2.02 -16.90 7.60
CA SER A 419 -3.12 -16.36 6.81
C SER A 419 -4.48 -16.88 7.25
N ALA A 420 -4.54 -18.16 7.62
CA ALA A 420 -5.75 -18.73 8.18
C ALA A 420 -6.19 -18.02 9.48
N LEU A 421 -5.24 -17.61 10.32
CA LEU A 421 -5.49 -16.84 11.54
C LEU A 421 -5.96 -15.41 11.22
N GLU A 422 -5.39 -14.75 10.21
CA GLU A 422 -5.86 -13.44 9.74
C GLU A 422 -7.35 -13.50 9.32
N TRP A 423 -7.77 -14.57 8.65
CA TRP A 423 -9.18 -14.77 8.28
C TRP A 423 -10.10 -14.98 9.48
N LEU A 424 -9.64 -15.63 10.56
CA LEU A 424 -10.43 -15.72 11.80
C LEU A 424 -10.62 -14.33 12.45
N GLU A 425 -9.64 -13.45 12.37
CA GLU A 425 -9.79 -12.07 12.85
C GLU A 425 -10.80 -11.28 12.00
N VAL A 426 -10.89 -11.58 10.69
CA VAL A 426 -11.93 -10.99 9.83
C VAL A 426 -13.31 -11.47 10.25
N ILE A 427 -13.47 -12.78 10.49
CA ILE A 427 -14.75 -13.35 10.96
C ILE A 427 -15.15 -12.72 12.31
N GLU A 428 -14.19 -12.59 13.25
CA GLU A 428 -14.45 -11.98 14.55
C GLU A 428 -14.94 -10.52 14.43
N ARG A 429 -14.39 -9.77 13.48
CA ARG A 429 -14.83 -8.38 13.21
C ARG A 429 -16.19 -8.30 12.55
N LEU A 430 -16.51 -9.22 11.64
CA LEU A 430 -17.82 -9.29 10.99
C LEU A 430 -18.90 -9.69 11.99
N ASP A 431 -18.67 -10.70 12.81
CA ASP A 431 -19.66 -11.27 13.72
C ASP A 431 -19.69 -10.58 15.10
N GLY A 432 -18.72 -9.68 15.40
CA GLY A 432 -18.52 -9.06 16.70
C GLY A 432 -17.84 -9.97 17.75
N ALA A 433 -17.80 -11.28 17.50
CA ALA A 433 -17.07 -12.27 18.30
C ALA A 433 -16.88 -13.56 17.47
N LEU A 434 -15.82 -14.32 17.75
CA LEU A 434 -15.62 -15.64 17.14
C LEU A 434 -16.59 -16.67 17.72
N GLY A 435 -17.26 -17.41 16.83
CA GLY A 435 -18.01 -18.61 17.24
C GLY A 435 -17.12 -19.68 17.88
N PRO A 436 -17.69 -20.58 18.73
CA PRO A 436 -16.91 -21.58 19.50
C PRO A 436 -16.00 -22.45 18.62
N GLU A 437 -16.45 -22.82 17.43
CA GLU A 437 -15.69 -23.60 16.46
C GLU A 437 -14.43 -22.87 15.96
N PHE A 438 -14.49 -21.56 15.76
CA PHE A 438 -13.37 -20.76 15.30
C PHE A 438 -12.41 -20.42 16.44
N VAL A 439 -12.91 -20.27 17.68
CA VAL A 439 -12.06 -20.16 18.88
C VAL A 439 -11.18 -21.39 19.04
N ALA A 440 -11.77 -22.59 18.87
CA ALA A 440 -11.01 -23.85 18.93
C ALA A 440 -9.95 -23.94 17.83
N LYS A 441 -10.31 -23.61 16.58
CA LYS A 441 -9.38 -23.59 15.45
C LYS A 441 -8.25 -22.57 15.66
N ARG A 442 -8.55 -21.40 16.21
CA ARG A 442 -7.55 -20.38 16.52
C ARG A 442 -6.50 -20.89 17.50
N ALA A 443 -6.93 -21.60 18.55
CA ALA A 443 -6.03 -22.20 19.52
C ALA A 443 -5.16 -23.30 18.89
N GLU A 444 -5.76 -24.22 18.15
CA GLU A 444 -5.05 -25.29 17.44
C GLU A 444 -4.00 -24.75 16.46
N TRP A 445 -4.37 -23.74 15.65
CA TRP A 445 -3.47 -23.18 14.65
C TRP A 445 -2.33 -22.35 15.28
N HIS A 446 -2.57 -21.70 16.42
CA HIS A 446 -1.49 -21.06 17.18
C HIS A 446 -0.50 -22.08 17.75
N GLU A 447 -0.97 -23.18 18.31
CA GLU A 447 -0.09 -24.27 18.79
C GLU A 447 0.76 -24.85 17.66
N ARG A 448 0.18 -25.08 16.49
CA ARG A 448 0.90 -25.58 15.30
C ARG A 448 1.90 -24.58 14.71
N LEU A 449 1.75 -23.30 14.96
CA LEU A 449 2.71 -22.27 14.53
C LEU A 449 3.93 -22.18 15.47
N VAL A 450 3.78 -22.59 16.73
CA VAL A 450 4.82 -22.52 17.75
C VAL A 450 5.62 -23.82 17.79
N ALA A 451 5.02 -24.95 17.38
CA ALA A 451 5.68 -26.28 17.28
C ALA A 451 6.55 -26.38 16.01
#